data_481964aaceadb8a750ec8ce811aedaef
#
_entry.id   481964aaceadb8a750ec8ce811aedaef
#
_cell.length_a   1.000
_cell.length_b   1.000
_cell.length_c   1.000
_cell.angle_alpha   90.00
_cell.angle_beta   90.00
_cell.angle_gamma   90.00
#
_symmetry.space_group_name_H-M   'P 1'
#
loop_
_entity.id
_entity.type
_entity.pdbx_description
1 polymer ?
#
loop_
_entity_poly.entity_id
_entity_poly.type
_entity_poly.pdbx_seq_one_letter_code
_entity_poly.pdbx_strand_id
1 'polypeptide(L)'
;MINLKKKIILIKCILLIIPFISKGTEELNINKSGEIVFIGNSITEFWSTIFFKDNLQFINKGISGQTTPQILKRFDSDISIEKVKSVIILAGINDIAQNTGPITITEIANNIYKMCDIAISKNIKVIICSVLPANKFIWNLSIEPTYKVINLNFLLRNYCRKNNITYVDYYSQMVDWKGGLSTPEYTEEFDLVHPNKNGYQKMEEILSKYIK
;
A
#
# COMPACT_ATOMS: atom_id res chain seq x y z
N MET A 1 12.54 -39.83 91.73
CA MET A 1 11.38 -39.99 90.74
C MET A 1 11.11 -38.62 90.12
N ILE A 2 11.42 -38.51 88.90
CA ILE A 2 11.61 -37.24 88.17
C ILE A 2 10.29 -36.79 87.57
N ASN A 3 9.88 -35.59 87.88
CA ASN A 3 8.65 -35.01 87.36
C ASN A 3 8.97 -34.10 86.15
N LEU A 4 8.60 -34.57 85.02
CA LEU A 4 8.92 -33.89 83.74
C LEU A 4 7.74 -32.97 83.32
N LYS A 5 7.87 -31.69 83.61
CA LYS A 5 6.91 -30.68 83.18
C LYS A 5 7.08 -30.43 81.70
N LYS A 6 6.09 -30.81 80.93
CA LYS A 6 5.98 -30.48 79.49
C LYS A 6 5.72 -28.97 79.29
N LYS A 7 6.66 -28.24 78.76
CA LYS A 7 6.47 -26.88 78.26
C LYS A 7 5.86 -27.00 76.86
N ILE A 8 4.64 -26.53 76.75
CA ILE A 8 3.98 -26.35 75.43
C ILE A 8 4.45 -25.00 74.89
N ILE A 9 5.26 -25.03 73.81
CA ILE A 9 5.66 -23.86 73.07
C ILE A 9 4.58 -23.60 72.04
N LEU A 10 3.82 -22.51 72.20
CA LEU A 10 2.83 -22.04 71.28
C LEU A 10 3.54 -21.25 70.16
N ILE A 11 3.81 -21.92 69.05
CA ILE A 11 4.32 -21.24 67.84
C ILE A 11 3.18 -20.49 67.22
N LYS A 12 3.16 -19.15 67.37
CA LYS A 12 2.30 -18.26 66.58
C LYS A 12 2.82 -18.23 65.14
N CYS A 13 2.20 -18.97 64.24
CA CYS A 13 2.40 -18.74 62.82
C CYS A 13 1.80 -17.40 62.42
N ILE A 14 2.67 -16.41 62.28
CA ILE A 14 2.31 -15.15 61.65
C ILE A 14 2.27 -15.44 60.14
N LEU A 15 1.06 -15.61 59.56
CA LEU A 15 0.87 -15.58 58.15
C LEU A 15 1.13 -14.15 57.64
N LEU A 16 2.32 -13.93 57.11
CA LEU A 16 2.61 -12.77 56.30
C LEU A 16 1.81 -12.91 54.99
N ILE A 17 0.67 -12.26 54.92
CA ILE A 17 -0.05 -12.04 53.63
C ILE A 17 0.80 -11.05 52.87
N ILE A 18 1.64 -11.57 51.97
CA ILE A 18 2.27 -10.77 50.93
C ILE A 18 1.18 -10.44 49.93
N PRO A 19 0.84 -9.16 49.72
CA PRO A 19 -0.07 -8.85 48.63
C PRO A 19 0.62 -9.26 47.34
N PHE A 20 0.04 -10.25 46.65
CA PHE A 20 0.40 -10.60 45.32
C PHE A 20 -0.02 -9.40 44.45
N ILE A 21 0.90 -8.46 44.26
CA ILE A 21 0.77 -7.42 43.25
C ILE A 21 0.79 -8.18 41.95
N SER A 22 -0.40 -8.48 41.44
CA SER A 22 -0.61 -8.80 40.05
C SER A 22 0.05 -7.65 39.27
N LYS A 23 1.29 -7.84 38.81
CA LYS A 23 1.80 -7.10 37.69
C LYS A 23 0.80 -7.37 36.60
N GLY A 24 -0.10 -6.42 36.40
CA GLY A 24 -0.87 -6.35 35.16
C GLY A 24 0.16 -6.56 34.06
N THR A 25 -0.04 -7.59 33.26
CA THR A 25 0.57 -7.67 31.97
C THR A 25 0.24 -6.35 31.32
N GLU A 26 1.21 -5.42 31.26
CA GLU A 26 1.18 -4.38 30.25
C GLU A 26 1.04 -5.18 28.96
N GLU A 27 -0.20 -5.27 28.46
CA GLU A 27 -0.42 -5.54 27.06
C GLU A 27 0.48 -4.55 26.36
N LEU A 28 1.56 -5.06 25.78
CA LEU A 28 2.36 -4.34 24.83
C LEU A 28 1.36 -3.62 23.94
N ASN A 29 1.25 -2.31 24.14
CA ASN A 29 0.63 -1.41 23.21
C ASN A 29 1.45 -1.57 21.92
N ILE A 30 1.15 -2.62 21.17
CA ILE A 30 1.54 -2.75 19.78
C ILE A 30 0.92 -1.48 19.19
N ASN A 31 1.78 -0.51 18.93
CA ASN A 31 1.42 0.79 18.39
C ASN A 31 0.34 0.53 17.35
N LYS A 32 -0.82 1.16 17.53
CA LYS A 32 -1.94 1.14 16.61
C LYS A 32 -1.55 1.90 15.34
N SER A 33 -0.52 1.41 14.63
CA SER A 33 -0.21 1.82 13.30
C SER A 33 -1.33 1.29 12.42
N GLY A 34 -2.13 2.19 11.88
CA GLY A 34 -3.25 1.81 11.02
C GLY A 34 -2.75 1.17 9.73
N GLU A 35 -3.63 0.45 9.08
CA GLU A 35 -3.34 -0.28 7.85
C GLU A 35 -3.14 0.64 6.66
N ILE A 36 -2.28 0.23 5.74
CA ILE A 36 -2.02 0.89 4.47
C ILE A 36 -2.58 0.02 3.36
N VAL A 37 -3.62 0.49 2.69
CA VAL A 37 -4.27 -0.22 1.59
C VAL A 37 -3.65 0.17 0.27
N PHE A 38 -3.21 -0.81 -0.50
CA PHE A 38 -2.70 -0.64 -1.87
C PHE A 38 -3.81 -0.98 -2.86
N ILE A 39 -4.24 0.00 -3.63
CA ILE A 39 -5.30 -0.10 -4.63
C ILE A 39 -4.69 0.02 -6.02
N GLY A 40 -5.04 -0.92 -6.90
CA GLY A 40 -4.54 -0.92 -8.27
C GLY A 40 -4.99 -2.11 -9.10
N ASN A 41 -4.19 -2.39 -10.10
CA ASN A 41 -4.37 -3.47 -11.07
C ASN A 41 -3.35 -4.62 -10.85
N SER A 42 -2.96 -5.32 -11.92
CA SER A 42 -1.97 -6.40 -11.88
C SER A 42 -0.62 -5.98 -11.29
N ILE A 43 -0.16 -4.76 -11.55
CA ILE A 43 1.10 -4.26 -10.97
C ILE A 43 1.02 -4.23 -9.44
N THR A 44 -0.12 -3.87 -8.89
CA THR A 44 -0.36 -3.93 -7.44
C THR A 44 -0.58 -5.37 -6.97
N GLU A 45 -1.40 -6.16 -7.68
CA GLU A 45 -1.71 -7.56 -7.31
C GLU A 45 -0.46 -8.41 -7.20
N PHE A 46 0.47 -8.27 -8.17
CA PHE A 46 1.71 -9.07 -8.23
C PHE A 46 2.81 -8.57 -7.28
N TRP A 47 2.58 -7.49 -6.56
CA TRP A 47 3.55 -6.98 -5.60
C TRP A 47 3.68 -7.93 -4.41
N SER A 48 4.60 -8.89 -4.54
CA SER A 48 4.76 -10.04 -3.64
C SER A 48 6.16 -10.16 -3.04
N THR A 49 6.90 -9.07 -3.00
CA THR A 49 8.25 -9.03 -2.42
C THR A 49 8.25 -9.26 -0.91
N ILE A 50 9.41 -9.55 -0.34
CA ILE A 50 9.57 -9.71 1.12
C ILE A 50 9.11 -8.46 1.85
N PHE A 51 9.52 -7.27 1.37
CA PHE A 51 9.10 -5.98 1.94
C PHE A 51 7.58 -5.88 2.09
N PHE A 52 6.83 -6.31 1.08
CA PHE A 52 5.37 -6.27 1.13
C PHE A 52 4.79 -7.35 2.04
N LYS A 53 5.31 -8.59 1.96
CA LYS A 53 4.80 -9.74 2.70
C LYS A 53 5.06 -9.66 4.20
N ASP A 54 6.21 -9.13 4.58
CA ASP A 54 6.62 -9.06 5.99
C ASP A 54 6.00 -7.85 6.72
N ASN A 55 5.37 -6.93 5.98
CA ASN A 55 4.70 -5.81 6.59
C ASN A 55 3.21 -6.10 6.79
N LEU A 56 2.84 -6.55 7.98
CA LEU A 56 1.46 -6.90 8.35
C LEU A 56 0.46 -5.75 8.26
N GLN A 57 0.93 -4.52 8.07
CA GLN A 57 0.07 -3.34 7.93
C GLN A 57 -0.32 -3.07 6.46
N PHE A 58 0.28 -3.77 5.51
CA PHE A 58 0.01 -3.60 4.10
C PHE A 58 -1.09 -4.56 3.64
N ILE A 59 -2.13 -3.99 3.04
CA ILE A 59 -3.26 -4.74 2.49
C ILE A 59 -3.26 -4.55 0.98
N ASN A 60 -3.03 -5.63 0.25
CA ASN A 60 -3.06 -5.61 -1.20
C ASN A 60 -4.49 -5.80 -1.72
N LYS A 61 -4.99 -4.80 -2.44
CA LYS A 61 -6.28 -4.77 -3.14
C LYS A 61 -6.08 -4.57 -4.65
N GLY A 62 -4.96 -5.03 -5.20
CA GLY A 62 -4.73 -5.11 -6.65
C GLY A 62 -5.61 -6.18 -7.28
N ILE A 63 -6.15 -5.90 -8.47
CA ILE A 63 -6.88 -6.88 -9.30
C ILE A 63 -6.44 -6.72 -10.75
N SER A 64 -5.90 -7.80 -11.32
CA SER A 64 -5.37 -7.82 -12.69
C SER A 64 -6.39 -7.35 -13.73
N GLY A 65 -5.89 -6.62 -14.70
CA GLY A 65 -6.67 -6.15 -15.85
C GLY A 65 -7.61 -4.97 -15.55
N GLN A 66 -7.86 -4.63 -14.29
CA GLN A 66 -8.81 -3.57 -13.95
C GLN A 66 -8.39 -2.19 -14.44
N THR A 67 -9.40 -1.47 -14.96
CA THR A 67 -9.35 -0.06 -15.34
C THR A 67 -9.87 0.84 -14.22
N THR A 68 -9.63 2.15 -14.31
CA THR A 68 -10.05 3.09 -13.25
C THR A 68 -11.54 3.11 -12.96
N PRO A 69 -12.47 2.95 -13.94
CA PRO A 69 -13.90 2.79 -13.64
C PRO A 69 -14.20 1.56 -12.77
N GLN A 70 -13.54 0.42 -13.05
CA GLN A 70 -13.74 -0.81 -12.29
C GLN A 70 -13.17 -0.70 -10.87
N ILE A 71 -11.99 -0.08 -10.72
CA ILE A 71 -11.37 0.18 -9.43
C ILE A 71 -12.25 1.15 -8.62
N LEU A 72 -12.73 2.24 -9.22
CA LEU A 72 -13.60 3.22 -8.55
C LEU A 72 -14.89 2.57 -8.03
N LYS A 73 -15.48 1.63 -8.77
CA LYS A 73 -16.70 0.92 -8.38
C LYS A 73 -16.56 0.15 -7.06
N ARG A 74 -15.38 -0.40 -6.78
CA ARG A 74 -15.11 -1.18 -5.55
C ARG A 74 -14.35 -0.38 -4.47
N PHE A 75 -13.86 0.81 -4.82
CA PHE A 75 -12.93 1.57 -4.00
C PHE A 75 -13.43 1.80 -2.58
N ASP A 76 -14.68 2.26 -2.44
CA ASP A 76 -15.27 2.54 -1.13
C ASP A 76 -15.31 1.30 -0.23
N SER A 77 -15.70 0.15 -0.76
CA SER A 77 -15.72 -1.11 0.00
C SER A 77 -14.34 -1.60 0.37
N ASP A 78 -13.34 -1.41 -0.50
CA ASP A 78 -11.97 -1.86 -0.27
C ASP A 78 -11.26 -1.09 0.83
N ILE A 79 -11.63 0.18 1.05
CA ILE A 79 -11.06 1.02 2.10
C ILE A 79 -11.95 1.12 3.35
N SER A 80 -13.15 0.51 3.34
CA SER A 80 -14.08 0.50 4.48
C SER A 80 -13.80 -0.63 5.48
N ILE A 81 -12.53 -1.00 5.64
CA ILE A 81 -12.05 -1.92 6.66
C ILE A 81 -11.61 -1.15 7.91
N GLU A 82 -11.56 -1.83 9.07
CA GLU A 82 -11.16 -1.17 10.30
C GLU A 82 -9.70 -0.69 10.25
N LYS A 83 -9.46 0.52 10.78
CA LYS A 83 -8.13 1.09 11.01
C LYS A 83 -7.34 1.50 9.77
N VAL A 84 -7.94 1.68 8.60
CA VAL A 84 -7.22 2.21 7.44
C VAL A 84 -6.70 3.61 7.76
N LYS A 85 -5.39 3.78 7.67
CA LYS A 85 -4.69 5.05 7.88
C LYS A 85 -4.37 5.75 6.56
N SER A 86 -4.02 4.94 5.56
CA SER A 86 -3.60 5.47 4.27
C SER A 86 -4.03 4.56 3.13
N VAL A 87 -4.28 5.15 1.97
CA VAL A 87 -4.49 4.42 0.71
C VAL A 87 -3.44 4.86 -0.31
N ILE A 88 -2.84 3.89 -0.99
CA ILE A 88 -1.89 4.09 -2.08
C ILE A 88 -2.57 3.66 -3.37
N ILE A 89 -2.68 4.58 -4.33
CA ILE A 89 -3.39 4.37 -5.60
C ILE A 89 -2.37 4.31 -6.73
N LEU A 90 -2.32 3.18 -7.44
CA LEU A 90 -1.54 2.97 -8.66
C LEU A 90 -2.45 2.40 -9.74
N ALA A 91 -2.97 3.25 -10.62
CA ALA A 91 -3.96 2.86 -11.63
C ALA A 91 -3.85 3.74 -12.90
N GLY A 92 -4.42 3.26 -14.02
CA GLY A 92 -4.53 4.01 -15.26
C GLY A 92 -3.85 3.36 -16.47
N ILE A 93 -2.90 2.43 -16.28
CA ILE A 93 -2.20 1.81 -17.42
C ILE A 93 -3.15 0.95 -18.27
N ASN A 94 -4.07 0.22 -17.66
CA ASN A 94 -5.06 -0.61 -18.36
C ASN A 94 -6.12 0.22 -19.10
N ASP A 95 -6.42 1.40 -18.60
CA ASP A 95 -7.25 2.40 -19.27
C ASP A 95 -6.56 2.90 -20.55
N ILE A 96 -5.28 3.25 -20.45
CA ILE A 96 -4.45 3.67 -21.59
C ILE A 96 -4.36 2.55 -22.63
N ALA A 97 -4.24 1.29 -22.19
CA ALA A 97 -4.25 0.10 -23.04
C ALA A 97 -5.64 -0.22 -23.63
N GLN A 98 -6.70 0.49 -23.19
CA GLN A 98 -8.09 0.30 -23.62
C GLN A 98 -8.66 -1.09 -23.31
N ASN A 99 -8.28 -1.68 -22.20
CA ASN A 99 -8.73 -3.03 -21.79
C ASN A 99 -10.26 -3.15 -21.69
N THR A 100 -10.97 -2.05 -21.45
CA THR A 100 -12.45 -2.00 -21.42
C THR A 100 -13.03 -1.04 -22.47
N GLY A 101 -12.24 -0.72 -23.50
CA GLY A 101 -12.61 0.22 -24.55
C GLY A 101 -11.98 1.61 -24.37
N PRO A 102 -12.22 2.50 -25.36
CA PRO A 102 -11.64 3.84 -25.35
C PRO A 102 -12.10 4.68 -24.15
N ILE A 103 -11.16 5.39 -23.55
CA ILE A 103 -11.40 6.34 -22.47
C ILE A 103 -10.38 7.50 -22.60
N THR A 104 -10.78 8.71 -22.27
CA THR A 104 -9.89 9.87 -22.33
C THR A 104 -8.97 9.94 -21.12
N ILE A 105 -7.81 10.54 -21.27
CA ILE A 105 -6.85 10.77 -20.16
C ILE A 105 -7.50 11.60 -19.02
N THR A 106 -8.35 12.55 -19.38
CA THR A 106 -9.09 13.36 -18.40
C THR A 106 -10.08 12.51 -17.61
N GLU A 107 -10.80 11.57 -18.24
CA GLU A 107 -11.71 10.67 -17.54
C GLU A 107 -10.95 9.72 -16.59
N ILE A 108 -9.80 9.19 -17.04
CA ILE A 108 -8.93 8.37 -16.17
C ILE A 108 -8.52 9.16 -14.92
N ALA A 109 -8.03 10.39 -15.11
CA ALA A 109 -7.65 11.25 -14.01
C ALA A 109 -8.83 11.56 -13.08
N ASN A 110 -10.01 11.87 -13.63
CA ASN A 110 -11.22 12.16 -12.85
C ASN A 110 -11.68 10.95 -12.02
N ASN A 111 -11.54 9.73 -12.52
CA ASN A 111 -11.83 8.54 -11.73
C ASN A 111 -10.90 8.42 -10.53
N ILE A 112 -9.60 8.70 -10.71
CA ILE A 112 -8.63 8.71 -9.61
C ILE A 112 -8.93 9.84 -8.62
N TYR A 113 -9.32 11.04 -9.09
CA TYR A 113 -9.71 12.15 -8.22
C TYR A 113 -10.93 11.80 -7.36
N LYS A 114 -11.94 11.13 -7.93
CA LYS A 114 -13.11 10.63 -7.16
C LYS A 114 -12.71 9.64 -6.08
N MET A 115 -11.73 8.76 -6.36
CA MET A 115 -11.19 7.86 -5.33
C MET A 115 -10.53 8.65 -4.19
N CYS A 116 -9.79 9.72 -4.53
CA CYS A 116 -9.21 10.59 -3.51
C CYS A 116 -10.29 11.27 -2.65
N ASP A 117 -11.33 11.80 -3.27
CA ASP A 117 -12.43 12.46 -2.56
C ASP A 117 -13.14 11.50 -1.58
N ILE A 118 -13.38 10.25 -2.00
CA ILE A 118 -13.93 9.20 -1.13
C ILE A 118 -13.00 8.93 0.06
N ALA A 119 -11.71 8.75 -0.15
CA ALA A 119 -10.77 8.48 0.93
C ALA A 119 -10.64 9.67 1.91
N ILE A 120 -10.54 10.89 1.38
CA ILE A 120 -10.44 12.12 2.17
C ILE A 120 -11.70 12.32 3.02
N SER A 121 -12.89 12.05 2.48
CA SER A 121 -14.15 12.15 3.23
C SER A 121 -14.21 11.20 4.45
N LYS A 122 -13.41 10.14 4.43
CA LYS A 122 -13.24 9.17 5.53
C LYS A 122 -12.03 9.46 6.42
N ASN A 123 -11.36 10.62 6.25
CA ASN A 123 -10.12 10.97 6.94
C ASN A 123 -8.96 9.99 6.69
N ILE A 124 -8.95 9.33 5.54
CA ILE A 124 -7.88 8.43 5.11
C ILE A 124 -6.86 9.23 4.30
N LYS A 125 -5.57 9.13 4.67
CA LYS A 125 -4.49 9.77 3.92
C LYS A 125 -4.35 9.14 2.53
N VAL A 126 -4.26 9.98 1.50
CA VAL A 126 -4.10 9.51 0.12
C VAL A 126 -2.66 9.69 -0.34
N ILE A 127 -2.16 8.68 -1.04
CA ILE A 127 -0.90 8.69 -1.78
C ILE A 127 -1.21 8.27 -3.21
N ILE A 128 -0.91 9.11 -4.19
CA ILE A 128 -1.03 8.77 -5.61
C ILE A 128 0.35 8.44 -6.14
N CYS A 129 0.47 7.29 -6.80
CA CYS A 129 1.67 6.91 -7.53
C CYS A 129 1.55 7.29 -9.00
N SER A 130 2.65 7.71 -9.62
CA SER A 130 2.69 7.83 -11.07
C SER A 130 2.43 6.48 -11.72
N VAL A 131 1.74 6.47 -12.85
CA VAL A 131 1.70 5.33 -13.76
C VAL A 131 3.13 5.05 -14.21
N LEU A 132 3.52 3.79 -14.22
CA LEU A 132 4.85 3.36 -14.66
C LEU A 132 5.08 3.70 -16.14
N PRO A 133 6.33 3.88 -16.57
CA PRO A 133 6.65 4.07 -17.98
C PRO A 133 6.16 2.91 -18.83
N ALA A 134 5.60 3.23 -19.99
CA ALA A 134 5.27 2.23 -21.03
C ALA A 134 5.39 2.89 -22.39
N ASN A 135 6.04 2.22 -23.32
CA ASN A 135 6.16 2.67 -24.71
C ASN A 135 5.47 1.74 -25.70
N LYS A 136 5.01 0.58 -25.22
CA LYS A 136 4.34 -0.42 -26.03
C LYS A 136 3.50 -1.35 -25.16
N PHE A 137 2.37 -1.81 -25.70
CA PHE A 137 1.61 -2.93 -25.14
C PHE A 137 1.71 -4.11 -26.10
N ILE A 138 2.31 -5.22 -25.67
CA ILE A 138 2.50 -6.39 -26.54
C ILE A 138 1.16 -7.04 -26.96
N TRP A 139 0.12 -6.85 -26.14
CA TRP A 139 -1.25 -7.35 -26.42
C TRP A 139 -2.13 -6.36 -27.19
N ASN A 140 -1.67 -5.11 -27.39
CA ASN A 140 -2.40 -4.10 -28.15
C ASN A 140 -1.44 -3.13 -28.84
N LEU A 141 -0.88 -3.57 -29.96
CA LEU A 141 0.14 -2.82 -30.70
C LEU A 141 -0.39 -1.55 -31.40
N SER A 142 -1.70 -1.37 -31.47
CA SER A 142 -2.32 -0.16 -32.04
C SER A 142 -2.26 1.06 -31.12
N ILE A 143 -1.89 0.88 -29.85
CA ILE A 143 -1.81 1.93 -28.86
C ILE A 143 -0.37 2.34 -28.63
N GLU A 144 -0.09 3.62 -28.77
CA GLU A 144 1.17 4.26 -28.35
C GLU A 144 0.98 4.89 -26.96
N PRO A 145 1.52 4.27 -25.89
CA PRO A 145 1.22 4.70 -24.53
C PRO A 145 2.06 5.88 -24.03
N THR A 146 3.27 6.09 -24.54
CA THR A 146 4.27 7.00 -23.95
C THR A 146 3.69 8.37 -23.60
N TYR A 147 3.14 9.09 -24.58
CA TYR A 147 2.57 10.42 -24.34
C TYR A 147 1.32 10.39 -23.45
N LYS A 148 0.54 9.32 -23.54
CA LYS A 148 -0.66 9.14 -22.69
C LYS A 148 -0.28 8.98 -21.23
N VAL A 149 0.75 8.18 -20.94
CA VAL A 149 1.31 8.00 -19.59
C VAL A 149 1.86 9.33 -19.05
N ILE A 150 2.66 10.05 -19.86
CA ILE A 150 3.21 11.36 -19.48
C ILE A 150 2.08 12.33 -19.14
N ASN A 151 1.06 12.43 -20.00
CA ASN A 151 -0.07 13.35 -19.79
C ASN A 151 -0.89 13.00 -18.56
N LEU A 152 -1.16 11.72 -18.33
CA LEU A 152 -1.86 11.28 -17.12
C LEU A 152 -1.04 11.62 -15.87
N ASN A 153 0.24 11.30 -15.85
CA ASN A 153 1.14 11.63 -14.73
C ASN A 153 1.23 13.13 -14.48
N PHE A 154 1.22 13.96 -15.52
CA PHE A 154 1.16 15.41 -15.39
C PHE A 154 -0.13 15.89 -14.69
N LEU A 155 -1.29 15.36 -15.08
CA LEU A 155 -2.57 15.67 -14.45
C LEU A 155 -2.59 15.23 -12.97
N LEU A 156 -2.15 14.02 -12.67
CA LEU A 156 -2.10 13.48 -11.31
C LEU A 156 -1.17 14.29 -10.42
N ARG A 157 0.04 14.63 -10.89
CA ARG A 157 1.00 15.45 -10.15
C ARG A 157 0.44 16.84 -9.85
N ASN A 158 -0.19 17.49 -10.82
CA ASN A 158 -0.80 18.81 -10.62
C ASN A 158 -1.96 18.78 -9.62
N TYR A 159 -2.81 17.75 -9.70
CA TYR A 159 -3.88 17.54 -8.74
C TYR A 159 -3.34 17.35 -7.32
N CYS A 160 -2.32 16.51 -7.15
CA CYS A 160 -1.66 16.27 -5.86
C CYS A 160 -1.11 17.56 -5.27
N ARG A 161 -0.40 18.35 -6.08
CA ARG A 161 0.17 19.65 -5.65
C ARG A 161 -0.93 20.63 -5.21
N LYS A 162 -2.02 20.71 -5.96
CA LYS A 162 -3.14 21.63 -5.66
C LYS A 162 -3.89 21.24 -4.38
N ASN A 163 -3.99 19.95 -4.09
CA ASN A 163 -4.79 19.42 -2.98
C ASN A 163 -3.94 18.93 -1.79
N ASN A 164 -2.64 19.24 -1.77
CA ASN A 164 -1.70 18.79 -0.73
C ASN A 164 -1.70 17.27 -0.50
N ILE A 165 -1.83 16.50 -1.60
CA ILE A 165 -1.78 15.03 -1.61
C ILE A 165 -0.35 14.59 -1.94
N THR A 166 0.11 13.53 -1.29
CA THR A 166 1.43 12.95 -1.58
C THR A 166 1.44 12.32 -2.98
N TYR A 167 2.43 12.68 -3.80
CA TYR A 167 2.68 12.08 -5.11
C TYR A 167 4.00 11.32 -5.10
N VAL A 168 3.97 10.04 -5.49
CA VAL A 168 5.16 9.18 -5.60
C VAL A 168 5.54 9.05 -7.07
N ASP A 169 6.71 9.54 -7.43
CA ASP A 169 7.19 9.57 -8.81
C ASP A 169 8.05 8.33 -9.13
N TYR A 170 7.41 7.25 -9.52
CA TYR A 170 8.08 6.08 -10.08
C TYR A 170 8.59 6.36 -11.51
N TYR A 171 7.77 7.09 -12.31
CA TYR A 171 8.03 7.30 -13.73
C TYR A 171 9.44 7.82 -13.98
N SER A 172 9.80 8.92 -13.35
CA SER A 172 11.09 9.58 -13.61
C SER A 172 12.33 8.75 -13.24
N GLN A 173 12.18 7.79 -12.32
CA GLN A 173 13.28 6.95 -11.83
C GLN A 173 13.35 5.58 -12.52
N MET A 174 12.37 5.23 -13.34
CA MET A 174 12.27 3.90 -13.93
C MET A 174 12.13 3.94 -15.47
N VAL A 175 12.04 5.14 -16.06
CA VAL A 175 11.90 5.33 -17.50
C VAL A 175 13.24 5.15 -18.23
N ASP A 176 13.20 4.46 -19.37
CA ASP A 176 14.32 4.39 -20.31
C ASP A 176 14.32 5.55 -21.32
N TRP A 177 15.32 5.58 -22.17
CA TRP A 177 15.45 6.61 -23.21
C TRP A 177 14.38 6.53 -24.31
N LYS A 178 13.63 5.41 -24.42
CA LYS A 178 12.51 5.20 -25.35
C LYS A 178 11.14 5.54 -24.73
N GLY A 179 11.12 5.97 -23.45
CA GLY A 179 9.89 6.27 -22.72
C GLY A 179 9.16 5.06 -22.17
N GLY A 180 9.79 3.88 -22.20
CA GLY A 180 9.30 2.64 -21.62
C GLY A 180 9.86 2.36 -20.24
N LEU A 181 9.37 1.32 -19.59
CA LEU A 181 9.99 0.79 -18.36
C LEU A 181 11.35 0.19 -18.71
N SER A 182 12.41 0.59 -17.98
CA SER A 182 13.77 0.20 -18.30
C SER A 182 13.91 -1.31 -18.38
N THR A 183 14.34 -1.79 -19.56
CA THR A 183 14.42 -3.21 -19.91
C THR A 183 15.87 -3.58 -20.22
N PRO A 184 16.42 -4.68 -19.70
CA PRO A 184 15.80 -5.70 -18.83
C PRO A 184 15.85 -5.37 -17.32
N GLU A 185 16.25 -4.15 -16.95
CA GLU A 185 16.53 -3.76 -15.56
C GLU A 185 15.28 -3.90 -14.66
N TYR A 186 14.14 -3.35 -15.09
CA TYR A 186 12.91 -3.27 -14.28
C TYR A 186 11.73 -4.04 -14.84
N THR A 187 11.81 -4.53 -16.07
CA THR A 187 10.78 -5.37 -16.71
C THR A 187 11.41 -6.35 -17.68
N GLU A 188 10.66 -7.35 -18.14
CA GLU A 188 11.10 -8.34 -19.09
C GLU A 188 10.82 -7.89 -20.53
N GLU A 189 11.65 -8.32 -21.50
CA GLU A 189 11.51 -7.97 -22.92
C GLU A 189 10.20 -8.46 -23.55
N PHE A 190 9.62 -9.51 -22.97
CA PHE A 190 8.35 -10.08 -23.42
C PHE A 190 7.12 -9.49 -22.72
N ASP A 191 7.29 -8.56 -21.77
CA ASP A 191 6.19 -7.94 -21.02
C ASP A 191 6.10 -6.42 -21.27
N LEU A 192 7.16 -5.66 -20.93
CA LEU A 192 7.32 -4.21 -21.09
C LEU A 192 6.43 -3.33 -20.20
N VAL A 193 5.61 -3.92 -19.33
CA VAL A 193 4.65 -3.20 -18.47
C VAL A 193 4.74 -3.62 -17.01
N HIS A 194 4.81 -4.92 -16.74
CA HIS A 194 4.88 -5.39 -15.36
C HIS A 194 6.32 -5.34 -14.85
N PRO A 195 6.54 -4.79 -13.64
CA PRO A 195 7.85 -4.84 -13.02
C PRO A 195 8.31 -6.27 -12.78
N ASN A 196 9.57 -6.54 -13.08
CA ASN A 196 10.25 -7.73 -12.59
C ASN A 196 10.67 -7.55 -11.12
N LYS A 197 11.39 -8.51 -10.55
CA LYS A 197 11.85 -8.43 -9.16
C LYS A 197 12.61 -7.13 -8.85
N ASN A 198 13.51 -6.72 -9.72
CA ASN A 198 14.30 -5.49 -9.53
C ASN A 198 13.41 -4.25 -9.66
N GLY A 199 12.42 -4.27 -10.56
CA GLY A 199 11.44 -3.21 -10.72
C GLY A 199 10.62 -3.01 -9.45
N TYR A 200 10.11 -4.08 -8.83
CA TYR A 200 9.42 -3.97 -7.55
C TYR A 200 10.33 -3.49 -6.42
N GLN A 201 11.57 -3.96 -6.34
CA GLN A 201 12.53 -3.45 -5.35
C GLN A 201 12.80 -1.95 -5.53
N LYS A 202 12.88 -1.48 -6.79
CA LYS A 202 13.03 -0.05 -7.08
C LYS A 202 11.80 0.75 -6.65
N MET A 203 10.61 0.23 -6.90
CA MET A 203 9.36 0.85 -6.43
C MET A 203 9.33 0.96 -4.89
N GLU A 204 9.78 -0.06 -4.18
CA GLU A 204 9.87 -0.07 -2.71
C GLU A 204 10.87 0.95 -2.18
N GLU A 205 12.06 1.02 -2.77
CA GLU A 205 13.07 2.04 -2.44
C GLU A 205 12.48 3.46 -2.55
N ILE A 206 11.72 3.71 -3.61
CA ILE A 206 11.09 5.00 -3.83
C ILE A 206 9.98 5.25 -2.81
N LEU A 207 9.06 4.28 -2.63
CA LEU A 207 7.87 4.41 -1.78
C LEU A 207 8.23 4.55 -0.29
N SER A 208 9.26 3.86 0.18
CA SER A 208 9.69 3.88 1.59
C SER A 208 10.03 5.29 2.11
N LYS A 209 10.31 6.23 1.21
CA LYS A 209 10.56 7.65 1.56
C LYS A 209 9.28 8.40 1.96
N TYR A 210 8.11 7.86 1.65
CA TYR A 210 6.78 8.51 1.82
C TYR A 210 5.89 7.81 2.85
N ILE A 211 6.17 6.54 3.14
CA ILE A 211 5.48 5.74 4.16
C ILE A 211 6.43 5.51 5.35
N LYS A 212 6.00 5.98 6.52
CA LYS A 212 6.74 5.80 7.78
C LYS A 212 5.81 5.17 8.80
#